data_1d7197978039272c4355dd72b00d5b82
#
_entry.id   1d7197978039272c4355dd72b00d5b82
#
_cell.length_a   1.000
_cell.length_b   1.000
_cell.length_c   1.000
_cell.angle_alpha   90.00
_cell.angle_beta   90.00
_cell.angle_gamma   90.00
#
_symmetry.space_group_name_H-M   'P 1'
#
loop_
_entity.id
_entity.type
_entity.pdbx_description
1 polymer ?
#
loop_
_entity_poly.entity_id
_entity_poly.type
_entity_poly.pdbx_seq_one_letter_code
_entity_poly.pdbx_strand_id
1 'polypeptide(L)'
;KYSIAIGQRTAEELKKRGAAKVIICATFGLFSNGLEKIDEAYEKGIFDNIYTTNLVHCPNELLHKQYYVNVDMSAYISLIIDTLNHDTSVNNILDATSRIQELVKKRLQEQVK
;
A
#
# COMPACT_ATOMS: atom_id res chain seq x y z
N LYS A 1 7.07 16.88 3.47
CA LYS A 1 5.97 17.31 2.56
C LYS A 1 6.18 16.68 1.19
N TYR A 2 6.21 15.34 1.16
CA TYR A 2 6.28 14.59 -0.10
C TYR A 2 4.86 14.29 -0.53
N SER A 3 4.34 15.09 -1.44
CA SER A 3 2.97 14.97 -1.91
C SER A 3 2.87 13.90 -3.01
N ILE A 4 1.65 13.43 -3.23
CA ILE A 4 1.21 12.59 -4.35
C ILE A 4 1.81 13.03 -5.70
N ALA A 5 2.11 14.32 -5.88
CA ALA A 5 2.77 14.86 -7.08
C ALA A 5 4.14 14.21 -7.39
N ILE A 6 4.91 13.77 -6.39
CA ILE A 6 6.17 13.06 -6.63
C ILE A 6 5.89 11.64 -7.10
N GLY A 7 4.92 10.97 -6.51
CA GLY A 7 4.47 9.64 -6.94
C GLY A 7 4.00 9.65 -8.40
N GLN A 8 3.23 10.65 -8.80
CA GLN A 8 2.75 10.81 -10.17
C GLN A 8 3.90 11.01 -11.17
N ARG A 9 4.83 11.92 -10.89
CA ARG A 9 6.00 12.14 -11.77
C ARG A 9 6.85 10.88 -11.95
N THR A 10 7.08 10.16 -10.85
CA THR A 10 7.82 8.89 -10.90
C THR A 10 7.06 7.85 -11.73
N ALA A 11 5.75 7.73 -11.52
CA ALA A 11 4.91 6.82 -12.28
C ALA A 11 4.89 7.15 -13.78
N GLU A 12 4.75 8.44 -14.15
CA GLU A 12 4.84 8.90 -15.53
C GLU A 12 6.16 8.51 -16.18
N GLU A 13 7.28 8.71 -15.46
CA GLU A 13 8.60 8.37 -15.98
C GLU A 13 8.77 6.86 -16.15
N LEU A 14 8.24 6.05 -15.23
CA LEU A 14 8.24 4.60 -15.36
C LEU A 14 7.42 4.14 -16.57
N LYS A 15 6.24 4.71 -16.79
CA LYS A 15 5.42 4.39 -17.98
C LYS A 15 6.13 4.79 -19.28
N LYS A 16 6.78 5.96 -19.33
CA LYS A 16 7.61 6.39 -20.50
C LYS A 16 8.75 5.42 -20.80
N ARG A 17 9.32 4.79 -19.75
CA ARG A 17 10.38 3.77 -19.89
C ARG A 17 9.86 2.37 -20.18
N GLY A 18 8.55 2.21 -20.42
CA GLY A 18 7.94 0.96 -20.84
C GLY A 18 7.47 0.05 -19.69
N ALA A 19 7.28 0.59 -18.48
CA ALA A 19 6.71 -0.20 -17.40
C ALA A 19 5.28 -0.63 -17.75
N ALA A 20 5.03 -1.94 -17.80
CA ALA A 20 3.73 -2.51 -18.11
C ALA A 20 2.71 -2.18 -16.98
N LYS A 21 3.13 -2.25 -15.72
CA LYS A 21 2.30 -1.96 -14.55
C LYS A 21 3.04 -1.09 -13.54
N VAL A 22 2.35 -0.08 -13.00
CA VAL A 22 2.86 0.80 -11.95
C VAL A 22 1.94 0.76 -10.75
N ILE A 23 2.48 0.34 -9.61
CA ILE A 23 1.76 0.26 -8.33
C ILE A 23 2.41 1.25 -7.37
N ILE A 24 1.58 2.08 -6.73
CA ILE A 24 2.02 3.04 -5.72
C ILE A 24 1.66 2.50 -4.35
N CYS A 25 2.66 2.35 -3.47
CA CYS A 25 2.46 1.91 -2.09
C CYS A 25 2.95 2.99 -1.13
N ALA A 26 2.13 3.34 -0.15
CA ALA A 26 2.49 4.27 0.92
C ALA A 26 1.89 3.82 2.25
N THR A 27 2.64 4.01 3.33
CA THR A 27 2.14 3.72 4.68
C THR A 27 0.99 4.66 5.02
N PHE A 28 1.13 5.95 4.75
CA PHE A 28 0.12 6.96 5.04
C PHE A 28 -0.37 7.63 3.76
N GLY A 29 -1.67 7.53 3.51
CA GLY A 29 -2.35 8.21 2.42
C GLY A 29 -2.99 9.51 2.88
N LEU A 30 -2.25 10.63 2.81
CA LEU A 30 -2.77 11.96 3.12
C LEU A 30 -3.32 12.61 1.86
N PHE A 31 -4.60 12.43 1.60
CA PHE A 31 -5.27 12.96 0.40
C PHE A 31 -5.83 14.37 0.61
N SER A 32 -5.05 15.25 1.26
CA SER A 32 -5.44 16.60 1.70
C SER A 32 -5.72 17.58 0.55
N ASN A 33 -5.30 17.27 -0.66
CA ASN A 33 -5.46 18.15 -1.83
C ASN A 33 -6.60 17.70 -2.78
N GLY A 34 -7.51 16.85 -2.28
CA GLY A 34 -8.57 16.26 -3.11
C GLY A 34 -8.12 15.07 -3.93
N LEU A 35 -9.05 14.46 -4.65
CA LEU A 35 -8.83 13.25 -5.44
C LEU A 35 -8.76 13.52 -6.95
N GLU A 36 -9.16 14.70 -7.42
CA GLU A 36 -9.32 15.04 -8.83
C GLU A 36 -8.05 14.75 -9.65
N LYS A 37 -6.89 15.17 -9.13
CA LYS A 37 -5.60 14.94 -9.82
C LYS A 37 -5.19 13.48 -9.87
N ILE A 38 -5.64 12.70 -8.89
CA ILE A 38 -5.37 11.26 -8.82
C ILE A 38 -6.27 10.54 -9.82
N ASP A 39 -7.54 10.92 -9.86
CA ASP A 39 -8.52 10.40 -10.82
C ASP A 39 -8.04 10.66 -12.27
N GLU A 40 -7.64 11.90 -12.58
CA GLU A 40 -7.07 12.23 -13.88
C GLU A 40 -5.82 11.41 -14.22
N ALA A 41 -4.93 11.18 -13.26
CA ALA A 41 -3.73 10.40 -13.47
C ALA A 41 -4.04 8.91 -13.72
N TYR A 42 -5.05 8.38 -13.05
CA TYR A 42 -5.54 7.03 -13.28
C TYR A 42 -6.17 6.89 -14.67
N GLU A 43 -7.04 7.82 -15.06
CA GLU A 43 -7.66 7.85 -16.39
C GLU A 43 -6.63 7.93 -17.53
N LYS A 44 -5.52 8.66 -17.30
CA LYS A 44 -4.38 8.74 -18.22
C LYS A 44 -3.51 7.47 -18.22
N GLY A 45 -3.82 6.46 -17.39
CA GLY A 45 -3.04 5.22 -17.28
C GLY A 45 -1.64 5.41 -16.71
N ILE A 46 -1.40 6.47 -15.91
CA ILE A 46 -0.11 6.78 -15.31
C ILE A 46 0.25 5.74 -14.23
N PHE A 47 -0.73 5.24 -13.51
CA PHE A 47 -0.57 4.15 -12.55
C PHE A 47 -1.78 3.20 -12.61
N ASP A 48 -1.61 2.01 -12.06
CA ASP A 48 -2.66 0.97 -12.05
C ASP A 48 -3.36 0.87 -10.69
N ASN A 49 -2.61 0.90 -9.59
CA ASN A 49 -3.17 0.80 -8.25
C ASN A 49 -2.41 1.67 -7.23
N ILE A 50 -3.13 2.10 -6.20
CA ILE A 50 -2.59 2.75 -5.00
C ILE A 50 -2.97 1.91 -3.78
N TYR A 51 -1.98 1.55 -2.98
CA TYR A 51 -2.13 0.85 -1.70
C TYR A 51 -1.72 1.78 -0.57
N THR A 52 -2.60 2.00 0.39
CA THR A 52 -2.24 2.66 1.66
C THR A 52 -2.80 1.90 2.85
N THR A 53 -2.29 2.16 4.03
CA THR A 53 -2.82 1.53 5.23
C THR A 53 -3.98 2.33 5.83
N ASN A 54 -4.76 1.68 6.70
CA ASN A 54 -5.83 2.31 7.48
C ASN A 54 -5.31 3.00 8.77
N LEU A 55 -4.02 3.31 8.85
CA LEU A 55 -3.42 3.98 10.02
C LEU A 55 -3.73 5.49 10.09
N VAL A 56 -4.29 6.06 9.02
CA VAL A 56 -4.82 7.41 8.98
C VAL A 56 -6.21 7.40 8.39
N HIS A 57 -6.98 8.45 8.69
CA HIS A 57 -8.32 8.59 8.13
C HIS A 57 -8.29 8.58 6.60
N CYS A 58 -9.11 7.72 6.02
CA CYS A 58 -9.29 7.62 4.57
C CYS A 58 -10.66 8.23 4.19
N PRO A 59 -10.71 9.14 3.22
CA PRO A 59 -11.98 9.66 2.71
C PRO A 59 -12.86 8.53 2.15
N ASN A 60 -14.16 8.56 2.47
CA ASN A 60 -15.09 7.53 1.99
C ASN A 60 -15.14 7.42 0.46
N GLU A 61 -15.01 8.54 -0.24
CA GLU A 61 -14.95 8.56 -1.71
C GLU A 61 -13.81 7.71 -2.26
N LEU A 62 -12.67 7.73 -1.59
CA LEU A 62 -11.48 6.98 -2.02
C LEU A 62 -11.67 5.47 -1.87
N LEU A 63 -12.41 5.03 -0.84
CA LEU A 63 -12.70 3.61 -0.60
C LEU A 63 -13.51 2.96 -1.73
N HIS A 64 -14.23 3.75 -2.52
CA HIS A 64 -15.02 3.28 -3.65
C HIS A 64 -14.29 3.34 -5.00
N LYS A 65 -13.05 3.86 -5.03
CA LYS A 65 -12.27 3.95 -6.27
C LYS A 65 -11.66 2.60 -6.63
N GLN A 66 -11.80 2.20 -7.89
CA GLN A 66 -11.30 0.91 -8.39
C GLN A 66 -9.78 0.75 -8.29
N TYR A 67 -9.04 1.85 -8.36
CA TYR A 67 -7.59 1.86 -8.27
C TYR A 67 -7.05 1.85 -6.84
N TYR A 68 -7.90 2.00 -5.83
CA TYR A 68 -7.48 2.17 -4.46
C TYR A 68 -7.68 0.92 -3.61
N VAL A 69 -6.67 0.57 -2.84
CA VAL A 69 -6.72 -0.54 -1.88
C VAL A 69 -6.31 -0.03 -0.51
N ASN A 70 -7.23 -0.11 0.44
CA ASN A 70 -6.97 0.19 1.84
C ASN A 70 -6.52 -1.10 2.55
N VAL A 71 -5.27 -1.11 3.00
CA VAL A 71 -4.68 -2.26 3.68
C VAL A 71 -4.99 -2.18 5.17
N ASP A 72 -5.72 -3.15 5.69
CA ASP A 72 -6.06 -3.22 7.10
C ASP A 72 -4.87 -3.68 7.95
N MET A 73 -4.42 -2.80 8.83
CA MET A 73 -3.30 -3.03 9.76
C MET A 73 -3.78 -3.36 11.18
N SER A 74 -5.09 -3.50 11.42
CA SER A 74 -5.65 -3.65 12.77
C SER A 74 -5.09 -4.86 13.51
N ALA A 75 -5.03 -6.02 12.85
CA ALA A 75 -4.46 -7.24 13.44
C ALA A 75 -2.97 -7.09 13.77
N TYR A 76 -2.21 -6.42 12.90
CA TYR A 76 -0.78 -6.19 13.12
C TYR A 76 -0.53 -5.23 14.29
N ILE A 77 -1.30 -4.15 14.37
CA ILE A 77 -1.21 -3.19 15.48
C ILE A 77 -1.63 -3.84 16.81
N SER A 78 -2.70 -4.66 16.81
CA SER A 78 -3.13 -5.41 17.99
C SER A 78 -2.03 -6.33 18.52
N LEU A 79 -1.32 -7.00 17.63
CA LEU A 79 -0.19 -7.88 17.99
C LEU A 79 0.98 -7.09 18.60
N ILE A 80 1.29 -5.91 18.08
CA ILE A 80 2.31 -5.03 18.66
C ILE A 80 1.89 -4.58 20.08
N ILE A 81 0.65 -4.16 20.25
CA ILE A 81 0.12 -3.72 21.57
C ILE A 81 0.19 -4.86 22.56
N ASP A 82 -0.25 -6.06 22.19
CA ASP A 82 -0.19 -7.26 23.04
C ASP A 82 1.24 -7.58 23.48
N THR A 83 2.18 -7.56 22.53
CA THR A 83 3.60 -7.83 22.80
C THR A 83 4.20 -6.80 23.77
N LEU A 84 3.88 -5.53 23.60
CA LEU A 84 4.32 -4.45 24.50
C LEU A 84 3.72 -4.60 25.90
N ASN A 85 2.44 -4.99 26.00
CA ASN A 85 1.78 -5.21 27.30
C ASN A 85 2.38 -6.38 28.10
N HIS A 86 2.98 -7.36 27.41
CA HIS A 86 3.62 -8.51 28.06
C HIS A 86 5.14 -8.35 28.20
N ASP A 87 5.69 -7.16 28.02
CA ASP A 87 7.13 -6.85 28.07
C ASP A 87 8.01 -7.82 27.24
N THR A 88 7.44 -8.34 26.14
CA THR A 88 8.15 -9.22 25.22
C THR A 88 8.78 -8.44 24.05
N SER A 89 9.81 -9.03 23.42
CA SER A 89 10.50 -8.36 22.33
C SER A 89 9.65 -8.30 21.06
N VAL A 90 9.49 -7.12 20.50
CA VAL A 90 8.78 -6.87 19.22
C VAL A 90 9.61 -7.24 17.99
N ASN A 91 10.88 -7.60 18.15
CA ASN A 91 11.78 -7.86 17.00
C ASN A 91 11.23 -8.90 16.04
N ASN A 92 10.67 -10.00 16.54
CA ASN A 92 10.10 -11.06 15.72
C ASN A 92 8.84 -10.63 14.95
N ILE A 93 8.17 -9.59 15.42
CA ILE A 93 6.96 -9.04 14.79
C ILE A 93 7.36 -8.04 13.69
N LEU A 94 8.40 -7.26 13.94
CA LEU A 94 8.90 -6.25 13.01
C LEU A 94 9.67 -6.86 11.84
N ASP A 95 10.24 -8.07 12.01
CA ASP A 95 10.87 -8.79 10.91
C ASP A 95 9.81 -9.42 10.00
N ALA A 96 9.47 -8.70 8.96
CA ALA A 96 8.52 -9.16 7.94
C ALA A 96 9.13 -10.21 6.98
N THR A 97 10.45 -10.42 6.98
CA THR A 97 11.14 -11.22 5.96
C THR A 97 10.66 -12.66 5.96
N SER A 98 10.63 -13.31 7.13
CA SER A 98 10.19 -14.70 7.26
C SER A 98 8.72 -14.87 6.84
N ARG A 99 7.85 -13.96 7.24
CA ARG A 99 6.41 -13.97 6.86
C ARG A 99 6.21 -13.80 5.36
N ILE A 100 6.95 -12.88 4.74
CA ILE A 100 6.90 -12.66 3.29
C ILE A 100 7.34 -13.94 2.56
N GLN A 101 8.43 -14.57 2.99
CA GLN A 101 8.91 -15.81 2.39
C GLN A 101 7.90 -16.95 2.50
N GLU A 102 7.24 -17.11 3.65
CA GLU A 102 6.18 -18.11 3.82
C GLU A 102 4.98 -17.86 2.91
N LEU A 103 4.51 -16.60 2.82
CA LEU A 103 3.41 -16.23 1.95
C LEU A 103 3.73 -16.46 0.47
N VAL A 104 4.95 -16.13 0.05
CA VAL A 104 5.42 -16.39 -1.32
C VAL A 104 5.46 -17.88 -1.61
N LYS A 105 6.03 -18.71 -0.70
CA LYS A 105 6.05 -20.16 -0.86
C LYS A 105 4.63 -20.74 -0.96
N LYS A 106 3.71 -20.30 -0.10
CA LYS A 106 2.32 -20.77 -0.12
C LYS A 106 1.63 -20.46 -1.44
N ARG A 107 1.77 -19.23 -1.95
CA ARG A 107 1.21 -18.84 -3.25
C ARG A 107 1.79 -19.59 -4.43
N LEU A 108 3.10 -19.82 -4.43
CA LEU A 108 3.73 -20.62 -5.48
C LEU A 108 3.23 -22.06 -5.50
N GLN A 109 2.97 -22.66 -4.33
CA GLN A 109 2.37 -24.00 -4.24
C GLN A 109 0.92 -24.05 -4.70
N GLU A 110 0.14 -22.99 -4.51
CA GLU A 110 -1.25 -22.88 -4.98
C GLU A 110 -1.36 -22.72 -6.50
N GLN A 111 -0.35 -22.13 -7.14
CA GLN A 111 -0.30 -21.94 -8.60
C GLN A 111 0.15 -23.19 -9.38
N VAL A 112 0.73 -24.19 -8.70
CA VAL A 112 1.21 -25.45 -9.32
C VAL A 112 0.11 -26.53 -9.29
N LYS A 113 -1.02 -26.28 -8.63
CA LYS A 113 -2.20 -27.13 -8.66
C LYS A 113 -3.19 -26.66 -9.69
#